data_c0936696bb132306d60400d3aca3c4c4
#
_entry.id   c0936696bb132306d60400d3aca3c4c4
#
_cell.length_a   1.000
_cell.length_b   1.000
_cell.length_c   1.000
_cell.angle_alpha   90.00
_cell.angle_beta   90.00
_cell.angle_gamma   90.00
#
_symmetry.space_group_name_H-M   'P 1'
#
loop_
_entity.id
_entity.type
_entity.pdbx_description
1 polymer ?
#
loop_
_entity_poly.entity_id
_entity_poly.type
_entity_poly.pdbx_seq_one_letter_code
_entity_poly.pdbx_strand_id
1 'polypeptide(L)'
;DMDKRLGGLHPSDLVILAARPSVGKTSLALDIARNAAVKHGVPVGIFSLEMSSEQLVDRMLAAESRVDSWKIRTGAVKDQDDFAEIRNALERLSKAPIYIDDKPGNNILAMRSVARRLKREHGIGLIVVDYLQLMNPTNTKASDSMVQQVTEISRSLKGLARELEVPVLALSQ
;
A
#
# COMPACT_ATOMS: atom_id res chain seq x y z
N ASP A 1 13.24 15.15 5.04
CA ASP A 1 12.05 15.12 5.87
C ASP A 1 10.81 15.31 4.99
N MET A 2 10.10 14.21 4.73
CA MET A 2 8.97 14.16 3.79
C MET A 2 7.79 14.98 4.30
N ASP A 3 7.54 14.95 5.60
CA ASP A 3 6.46 15.72 6.24
C ASP A 3 6.63 17.22 6.08
N LYS A 4 7.87 17.73 6.19
CA LYS A 4 8.15 19.14 5.95
C LYS A 4 7.90 19.60 4.50
N ARG A 5 8.03 18.69 3.54
CA ARG A 5 7.82 18.99 2.11
C ARG A 5 6.38 18.85 1.69
N LEU A 6 5.65 17.86 2.24
CA LEU A 6 4.26 17.57 1.87
C LEU A 6 3.26 18.23 2.83
N GLY A 7 3.70 18.66 4.01
CA GLY A 7 2.79 19.07 5.09
C GLY A 7 1.96 17.92 5.66
N GLY A 8 2.33 16.67 5.35
CA GLY A 8 1.58 15.45 5.66
C GLY A 8 0.77 14.92 4.48
N LEU A 9 0.03 13.84 4.70
CA LEU A 9 -0.92 13.27 3.75
C LEU A 9 -2.32 13.78 4.09
N HIS A 10 -2.81 14.75 3.33
CA HIS A 10 -4.13 15.35 3.59
C HIS A 10 -5.27 14.57 2.92
N PRO A 11 -6.49 14.60 3.51
CA PRO A 11 -7.68 14.07 2.88
C PRO A 11 -7.84 14.56 1.44
N SER A 12 -8.29 13.70 0.54
CA SER A 12 -8.49 13.98 -0.87
C SER A 12 -7.22 14.19 -1.72
N ASP A 13 -6.03 14.04 -1.15
CA ASP A 13 -4.78 14.15 -1.90
C ASP A 13 -4.43 12.85 -2.63
N LEU A 14 -3.83 13.03 -3.81
CA LEU A 14 -3.09 11.97 -4.51
C LEU A 14 -1.61 12.31 -4.46
N VAL A 15 -0.83 11.46 -3.81
CA VAL A 15 0.63 11.54 -3.78
C VAL A 15 1.19 10.40 -4.63
N ILE A 16 2.01 10.74 -5.62
CA ILE A 16 2.67 9.76 -6.48
C ILE A 16 4.12 9.61 -6.05
N LEU A 17 4.50 8.43 -5.61
CA LEU A 17 5.87 8.06 -5.29
C LEU A 17 6.50 7.34 -6.48
N ALA A 18 7.29 8.05 -7.25
CA ALA A 18 8.00 7.52 -8.41
C ALA A 18 9.47 7.22 -8.07
N ALA A 19 9.95 6.06 -8.49
CA ALA A 19 11.35 5.68 -8.37
C ALA A 19 11.69 4.57 -9.36
N ARG A 20 12.97 4.42 -9.69
CA ARG A 20 13.46 3.29 -10.47
C ARG A 20 13.19 1.97 -9.71
N PRO A 21 13.11 0.83 -10.43
CA PRO A 21 13.01 -0.48 -9.79
C PRO A 21 14.10 -0.70 -8.73
N SER A 22 13.79 -1.47 -7.70
CA SER A 22 14.72 -1.90 -6.64
C SER A 22 15.28 -0.80 -5.72
N VAL A 23 14.76 0.43 -5.76
CA VAL A 23 15.20 1.55 -4.88
C VAL A 23 14.49 1.55 -3.52
N GLY A 24 13.56 0.61 -3.28
CA GLY A 24 12.83 0.51 -2.02
C GLY A 24 11.51 1.27 -1.98
N LYS A 25 10.93 1.62 -3.13
CA LYS A 25 9.64 2.32 -3.25
C LYS A 25 8.50 1.63 -2.47
N THR A 26 8.28 0.35 -2.73
CA THR A 26 7.28 -0.47 -2.03
C THR A 26 7.55 -0.54 -0.53
N SER A 27 8.83 -0.70 -0.12
CA SER A 27 9.19 -0.74 1.29
C SER A 27 8.84 0.56 2.01
N LEU A 28 9.12 1.72 1.41
CA LEU A 28 8.75 3.02 1.97
C LEU A 28 7.23 3.17 2.11
N ALA A 29 6.46 2.78 1.08
CA ALA A 29 5.02 2.87 1.13
C ALA A 29 4.41 1.94 2.20
N LEU A 30 4.94 0.71 2.31
CA LEU A 30 4.54 -0.22 3.37
C LEU A 30 4.92 0.28 4.77
N ASP A 31 6.06 0.93 4.93
CA ASP A 31 6.45 1.55 6.20
C ASP A 31 5.50 2.68 6.60
N ILE A 32 5.10 3.52 5.65
CA ILE A 32 4.09 4.56 5.89
C ILE A 32 2.76 3.91 6.32
N ALA A 33 2.28 2.92 5.57
CA ALA A 33 1.04 2.21 5.86
C ALA A 33 1.07 1.53 7.24
N ARG A 34 2.13 0.77 7.53
CA ARG A 34 2.34 0.09 8.79
C ARG A 34 2.40 1.08 9.97
N ASN A 35 3.18 2.14 9.85
CA ASN A 35 3.27 3.14 10.91
C ASN A 35 1.93 3.85 11.15
N ALA A 36 1.17 4.17 10.10
CA ALA A 36 -0.16 4.75 10.23
C ALA A 36 -1.11 3.80 10.98
N ALA A 37 -1.12 2.51 10.63
CA ALA A 37 -2.00 1.53 11.23
C ALA A 37 -1.55 1.11 12.65
N VAL A 38 -0.28 0.74 12.83
CA VAL A 38 0.22 0.19 14.10
C VAL A 38 0.37 1.26 15.18
N LYS A 39 0.92 2.43 14.82
CA LYS A 39 1.22 3.47 15.81
C LYS A 39 0.06 4.44 16.03
N HIS A 40 -0.73 4.69 15.01
CA HIS A 40 -1.79 5.71 15.05
C HIS A 40 -3.20 5.15 14.90
N GLY A 41 -3.35 3.83 14.72
CA GLY A 41 -4.64 3.18 14.59
C GLY A 41 -5.44 3.61 13.35
N VAL A 42 -4.77 4.22 12.36
CA VAL A 42 -5.42 4.64 11.11
C VAL A 42 -5.70 3.41 10.25
N PRO A 43 -6.97 3.12 9.87
CA PRO A 43 -7.27 2.03 8.98
C PRO A 43 -6.71 2.30 7.57
N VAL A 44 -5.96 1.34 7.03
CA VAL A 44 -5.26 1.46 5.75
C VAL A 44 -5.74 0.39 4.77
N GLY A 45 -6.10 0.80 3.55
CA GLY A 45 -6.35 -0.10 2.42
C GLY A 45 -5.12 -0.17 1.52
N ILE A 46 -4.60 -1.36 1.26
CA ILE A 46 -3.47 -1.60 0.36
C ILE A 46 -3.96 -2.41 -0.84
N PHE A 47 -3.82 -1.84 -2.03
CA PHE A 47 -4.11 -2.49 -3.30
C PHE A 47 -2.78 -2.85 -3.96
N SER A 48 -2.44 -4.15 -3.97
CA SER A 48 -1.20 -4.66 -4.53
C SER A 48 -1.49 -5.40 -5.83
N LEU A 49 -0.88 -4.94 -6.92
CA LEU A 49 -1.02 -5.55 -8.24
C LEU A 49 0.23 -6.37 -8.64
N GLU A 50 1.33 -6.20 -7.89
CA GLU A 50 2.61 -6.86 -8.15
C GLU A 50 2.88 -7.99 -7.15
N MET A 51 2.56 -7.79 -5.88
CA MET A 51 2.92 -8.69 -4.79
C MET A 51 1.69 -9.30 -4.14
N SER A 52 1.79 -10.56 -3.71
CA SER A 52 0.74 -11.20 -2.90
C SER A 52 0.65 -10.61 -1.50
N SER A 53 -0.50 -10.78 -0.86
CA SER A 53 -0.73 -10.39 0.53
C SER A 53 0.28 -11.01 1.49
N GLU A 54 0.65 -12.26 1.28
CA GLU A 54 1.68 -12.96 2.08
C GLU A 54 3.03 -12.25 1.99
N GLN A 55 3.48 -11.90 0.79
CA GLN A 55 4.74 -11.19 0.59
C GLN A 55 4.76 -9.80 1.23
N LEU A 56 3.61 -9.11 1.21
CA LEU A 56 3.46 -7.80 1.87
C LEU A 56 3.52 -7.94 3.39
N VAL A 57 2.83 -8.94 3.94
CA VAL A 57 2.84 -9.24 5.38
C VAL A 57 4.24 -9.61 5.85
N ASP A 58 4.98 -10.46 5.12
CA ASP A 58 6.36 -10.82 5.44
C ASP A 58 7.28 -9.59 5.50
N ARG A 59 7.13 -8.65 4.54
CA ARG A 59 7.89 -7.41 4.56
C ARG A 59 7.53 -6.50 5.74
N MET A 60 6.25 -6.37 6.05
CA MET A 60 5.81 -5.60 7.22
C MET A 60 6.29 -6.25 8.52
N LEU A 61 6.26 -7.59 8.60
CA LEU A 61 6.75 -8.34 9.75
C LEU A 61 8.25 -8.14 9.97
N ALA A 62 9.04 -8.23 8.90
CA ALA A 62 10.48 -7.99 8.96
C ALA A 62 10.80 -6.56 9.45
N ALA A 63 10.08 -5.57 8.92
CA ALA A 63 10.24 -4.17 9.32
C ALA A 63 9.80 -3.91 10.76
N GLU A 64 8.73 -4.56 11.23
CA GLU A 64 8.19 -4.37 12.57
C GLU A 64 9.02 -5.09 13.64
N SER A 65 9.52 -6.31 13.34
CA SER A 65 10.37 -7.10 14.23
C SER A 65 11.84 -6.68 14.21
N ARG A 66 12.27 -5.95 13.18
CA ARG A 66 13.68 -5.64 12.88
C ARG A 66 14.54 -6.88 12.66
N VAL A 67 13.92 -8.01 12.35
CA VAL A 67 14.58 -9.24 11.96
C VAL A 67 14.71 -9.31 10.45
N ASP A 68 15.85 -9.79 9.96
CA ASP A 68 16.11 -9.90 8.53
C ASP A 68 15.02 -10.72 7.83
N SER A 69 14.48 -10.18 6.75
CA SER A 69 13.39 -10.80 5.98
C SER A 69 13.78 -12.16 5.39
N TRP A 70 15.08 -12.37 5.10
CA TRP A 70 15.58 -13.65 4.65
C TRP A 70 15.48 -14.71 5.75
N LYS A 71 15.82 -14.36 7.01
CA LYS A 71 15.69 -15.28 8.16
C LYS A 71 14.23 -15.69 8.38
N ILE A 72 13.30 -14.73 8.29
CA ILE A 72 11.85 -14.98 8.45
C ILE A 72 11.36 -15.92 7.35
N ARG A 73 11.65 -15.61 6.10
CA ARG A 73 11.18 -16.37 4.93
C ARG A 73 11.74 -17.78 4.85
N THR A 74 12.99 -17.99 5.28
CA THR A 74 13.66 -19.30 5.21
C THR A 74 13.52 -20.13 6.48
N GLY A 75 12.91 -19.57 7.54
CA GLY A 75 12.84 -20.20 8.86
C GLY A 75 14.20 -20.31 9.55
N ALA A 76 15.20 -19.56 9.09
CA ALA A 76 16.57 -19.59 9.63
C ALA A 76 16.74 -18.78 10.92
N VAL A 77 15.63 -18.53 11.63
CA VAL A 77 15.63 -17.88 12.94
C VAL A 77 16.15 -18.88 13.97
N LYS A 78 17.29 -18.60 14.57
CA LYS A 78 17.93 -19.47 15.58
C LYS A 78 18.04 -18.81 16.95
N ASP A 79 17.93 -17.48 16.98
CA ASP A 79 18.07 -16.69 18.18
C ASP A 79 16.73 -16.58 18.91
N GLN A 80 16.74 -16.79 20.23
CA GLN A 80 15.52 -16.65 21.05
C GLN A 80 14.99 -15.22 21.06
N ASP A 81 15.89 -14.23 20.99
CA ASP A 81 15.52 -12.83 20.94
C ASP A 81 14.79 -12.49 19.62
N ASP A 82 15.32 -13.01 18.48
CA ASP A 82 14.66 -12.86 17.18
C ASP A 82 13.23 -13.49 17.21
N PHE A 83 13.04 -14.65 17.85
CA PHE A 83 11.73 -15.28 18.01
C PHE A 83 10.76 -14.42 18.85
N ALA A 84 11.26 -13.85 19.94
CA ALA A 84 10.45 -12.97 20.78
C ALA A 84 10.01 -11.72 20.02
N GLU A 85 10.93 -11.10 19.29
CA GLU A 85 10.62 -9.91 18.48
C GLU A 85 9.63 -10.20 17.34
N ILE A 86 9.77 -11.33 16.64
CA ILE A 86 8.81 -11.76 15.61
C ILE A 86 7.42 -11.97 16.23
N ARG A 87 7.32 -12.64 17.36
CA ARG A 87 6.04 -12.87 18.05
C ARG A 87 5.38 -11.56 18.46
N ASN A 88 6.15 -10.64 19.04
CA ASN A 88 5.65 -9.33 19.44
C ASN A 88 5.20 -8.50 18.23
N ALA A 89 5.94 -8.57 17.12
CA ALA A 89 5.58 -7.91 15.87
C ALA A 89 4.29 -8.49 15.26
N LEU A 90 4.14 -9.83 15.28
CA LEU A 90 2.91 -10.48 14.83
C LEU A 90 1.70 -10.05 15.65
N GLU A 91 1.85 -9.94 16.97
CA GLU A 91 0.78 -9.46 17.85
C GLU A 91 0.38 -8.02 17.51
N ARG A 92 1.34 -7.12 17.29
CA ARG A 92 1.06 -5.72 16.89
C ARG A 92 0.39 -5.65 15.53
N LEU A 93 0.88 -6.38 14.53
CA LEU A 93 0.33 -6.39 13.17
C LEU A 93 -1.07 -7.02 13.11
N SER A 94 -1.33 -8.07 13.90
CA SER A 94 -2.65 -8.72 13.94
C SER A 94 -3.76 -7.81 14.48
N LYS A 95 -3.41 -6.83 15.31
CA LYS A 95 -4.33 -5.83 15.86
C LYS A 95 -4.43 -4.56 14.99
N ALA A 96 -3.51 -4.40 14.05
CA ALA A 96 -3.47 -3.21 13.19
C ALA A 96 -4.56 -3.27 12.10
N PRO A 97 -5.29 -2.18 11.86
CA PRO A 97 -6.36 -2.14 10.87
C PRO A 97 -5.79 -2.00 9.44
N ILE A 98 -5.16 -3.05 8.93
CA ILE A 98 -4.58 -3.12 7.58
C ILE A 98 -5.40 -4.08 6.73
N TYR A 99 -5.90 -3.61 5.60
CA TYR A 99 -6.73 -4.35 4.65
C TYR A 99 -6.01 -4.44 3.31
N ILE A 100 -5.72 -5.66 2.85
CA ILE A 100 -4.97 -5.91 1.63
C ILE A 100 -5.90 -6.51 0.57
N ASP A 101 -5.87 -5.95 -0.63
CA ASP A 101 -6.47 -6.52 -1.83
C ASP A 101 -5.35 -6.75 -2.86
N ASP A 102 -5.03 -8.03 -3.12
CA ASP A 102 -3.99 -8.47 -4.04
C ASP A 102 -4.54 -9.23 -5.25
N LYS A 103 -5.82 -9.02 -5.57
CA LYS A 103 -6.46 -9.71 -6.69
C LYS A 103 -5.83 -9.31 -8.02
N PRO A 104 -5.38 -10.29 -8.83
CA PRO A 104 -4.79 -10.00 -10.13
C PRO A 104 -5.84 -9.41 -11.09
N GLY A 105 -5.40 -8.51 -11.96
CA GLY A 105 -6.27 -7.91 -12.97
C GLY A 105 -7.24 -6.85 -12.46
N ASN A 106 -7.04 -6.33 -11.25
CA ASN A 106 -7.84 -5.24 -10.72
C ASN A 106 -7.81 -4.03 -11.67
N ASN A 107 -8.98 -3.66 -12.16
CA ASN A 107 -9.19 -2.39 -12.82
C ASN A 107 -9.61 -1.32 -11.81
N ILE A 108 -9.54 -0.07 -12.21
CA ILE A 108 -9.87 1.08 -11.35
C ILE A 108 -11.31 1.01 -10.80
N LEU A 109 -12.26 0.42 -11.53
CA LEU A 109 -13.66 0.31 -11.11
C LEU A 109 -13.82 -0.72 -9.98
N ALA A 110 -13.17 -1.88 -10.10
CA ALA A 110 -13.16 -2.91 -9.06
C ALA A 110 -12.51 -2.37 -7.79
N MET A 111 -11.34 -1.73 -7.91
CA MET A 111 -10.66 -1.09 -6.80
C MET A 111 -11.54 -0.03 -6.10
N ARG A 112 -12.22 0.82 -6.88
CA ARG A 112 -13.14 1.84 -6.36
C ARG A 112 -14.27 1.22 -5.53
N SER A 113 -14.83 0.10 -5.99
CA SER A 113 -15.89 -0.62 -5.28
C SER A 113 -15.40 -1.17 -3.94
N VAL A 114 -14.20 -1.77 -3.92
CA VAL A 114 -13.57 -2.27 -2.70
C VAL A 114 -13.23 -1.13 -1.74
N ALA A 115 -12.63 -0.03 -2.25
CA ALA A 115 -12.26 1.13 -1.45
C ALA A 115 -13.48 1.79 -0.78
N ARG A 116 -14.61 1.92 -1.51
CA ARG A 116 -15.88 2.41 -0.96
C ARG A 116 -16.40 1.52 0.17
N ARG A 117 -16.33 0.19 -0.01
CA ARG A 117 -16.73 -0.75 1.02
C ARG A 117 -15.84 -0.62 2.25
N LEU A 118 -14.52 -0.60 2.09
CA LEU A 118 -13.57 -0.42 3.18
C LEU A 118 -13.78 0.91 3.92
N LYS A 119 -14.10 2.00 3.19
CA LYS A 119 -14.41 3.29 3.80
C LYS A 119 -15.66 3.21 4.67
N ARG A 120 -16.71 2.58 4.17
CA ARG A 120 -17.99 2.46 4.88
C ARG A 120 -17.90 1.51 6.09
N GLU A 121 -17.20 0.38 5.94
CA GLU A 121 -17.17 -0.68 6.96
C GLU A 121 -16.09 -0.44 8.02
N HIS A 122 -14.96 0.14 7.62
CA HIS A 122 -13.77 0.26 8.45
C HIS A 122 -13.25 1.69 8.60
N GLY A 123 -13.83 2.66 7.89
CA GLY A 123 -13.42 4.06 8.00
C GLY A 123 -11.99 4.32 7.51
N ILE A 124 -11.54 3.65 6.42
CA ILE A 124 -10.14 3.80 5.96
C ILE A 124 -9.74 5.27 5.87
N GLY A 125 -8.53 5.56 6.37
CA GLY A 125 -7.91 6.89 6.39
C GLY A 125 -6.69 7.03 5.48
N LEU A 126 -6.25 5.94 4.84
CA LEU A 126 -5.17 5.94 3.85
C LEU A 126 -5.40 4.82 2.83
N ILE A 127 -5.14 5.10 1.56
CA ILE A 127 -5.11 4.11 0.49
C ILE A 127 -3.69 4.08 -0.10
N VAL A 128 -3.13 2.88 -0.26
CA VAL A 128 -1.86 2.63 -0.96
C VAL A 128 -2.13 1.80 -2.20
N VAL A 129 -1.55 2.17 -3.35
CA VAL A 129 -1.68 1.46 -4.63
C VAL A 129 -0.30 1.13 -5.17
N ASP A 130 0.04 -0.15 -5.32
CA ASP A 130 1.33 -0.63 -5.83
C ASP A 130 1.12 -1.55 -7.04
N TYR A 131 1.41 -1.16 -8.27
CA TYR A 131 1.78 0.14 -8.79
C TYR A 131 0.90 0.49 -10.01
N LEU A 132 0.85 1.76 -10.38
CA LEU A 132 -0.11 2.32 -11.35
C LEU A 132 -0.11 1.62 -12.71
N GLN A 133 1.05 1.26 -13.23
CA GLN A 133 1.20 0.72 -14.59
C GLN A 133 0.62 -0.69 -14.78
N LEU A 134 0.30 -1.40 -13.68
CA LEU A 134 -0.39 -2.70 -13.74
C LEU A 134 -1.92 -2.57 -13.74
N MET A 135 -2.44 -1.36 -13.54
CA MET A 135 -3.88 -1.13 -13.60
C MET A 135 -4.36 -1.08 -15.06
N ASN A 136 -5.46 -1.76 -15.32
CA ASN A 136 -6.12 -1.67 -16.62
C ASN A 136 -7.02 -0.41 -16.64
N PRO A 137 -6.77 0.54 -17.55
CA PRO A 137 -7.66 1.69 -17.71
C PRO A 137 -9.01 1.24 -18.27
N THR A 138 -10.08 1.93 -17.93
CA THR A 138 -11.44 1.54 -18.32
C THR A 138 -11.87 2.05 -19.68
N ASN A 139 -11.29 3.16 -20.15
CA ASN A 139 -11.75 3.88 -21.35
C ASN A 139 -10.69 4.06 -22.42
N THR A 140 -9.49 3.49 -22.25
CA THR A 140 -8.43 3.60 -23.24
C THR A 140 -8.53 2.51 -24.29
N LYS A 141 -8.26 2.86 -25.55
CA LYS A 141 -8.13 1.89 -26.63
C LYS A 141 -6.77 1.18 -26.51
N ALA A 142 -6.69 -0.06 -27.01
CA ALA A 142 -5.43 -0.81 -27.03
C ALA A 142 -4.27 -0.09 -27.76
N SER A 143 -4.58 0.95 -28.54
CA SER A 143 -3.62 1.79 -29.26
C SER A 143 -3.12 3.01 -28.46
N ASP A 144 -3.65 3.25 -27.27
CA ASP A 144 -3.29 4.46 -26.51
C ASP A 144 -1.90 4.31 -25.88
N SER A 145 -1.16 5.42 -25.87
CA SER A 145 0.19 5.44 -25.29
C SER A 145 0.15 5.17 -23.77
N MET A 146 1.24 4.62 -23.24
CA MET A 146 1.39 4.40 -21.79
C MET A 146 1.16 5.70 -20.98
N VAL A 147 1.56 6.85 -21.52
CA VAL A 147 1.34 8.17 -20.88
C VAL A 147 -0.14 8.49 -20.76
N GLN A 148 -0.94 8.19 -21.78
CA GLN A 148 -2.39 8.40 -21.75
C GLN A 148 -3.06 7.48 -20.72
N GLN A 149 -2.65 6.21 -20.67
CA GLN A 149 -3.15 5.24 -19.69
C GLN A 149 -2.86 5.66 -18.24
N VAL A 150 -1.61 6.01 -17.95
CA VAL A 150 -1.20 6.50 -16.62
C VAL A 150 -1.92 7.79 -16.26
N THR A 151 -2.15 8.69 -17.22
CA THR A 151 -2.89 9.93 -17.02
C THR A 151 -4.34 9.65 -16.61
N GLU A 152 -5.03 8.73 -17.30
CA GLU A 152 -6.40 8.36 -16.97
C GLU A 152 -6.48 7.70 -15.58
N ILE A 153 -5.57 6.77 -15.27
CA ILE A 153 -5.50 6.10 -13.98
C ILE A 153 -5.28 7.14 -12.87
N SER A 154 -4.35 8.06 -13.04
CA SER A 154 -4.05 9.10 -12.05
C SER A 154 -5.25 10.02 -11.81
N ARG A 155 -5.97 10.41 -12.87
CA ARG A 155 -7.23 11.20 -12.74
C ARG A 155 -8.29 10.42 -11.97
N SER A 156 -8.42 9.14 -12.25
CA SER A 156 -9.40 8.26 -11.59
C SER A 156 -9.07 8.07 -10.10
N LEU A 157 -7.79 7.92 -9.76
CA LEU A 157 -7.32 7.84 -8.36
C LEU A 157 -7.50 9.16 -7.61
N LYS A 158 -7.24 10.30 -8.26
CA LYS A 158 -7.54 11.61 -7.66
C LYS A 158 -9.05 11.78 -7.43
N GLY A 159 -9.87 11.33 -8.38
CA GLY A 159 -11.33 11.29 -8.22
C GLY A 159 -11.76 10.46 -7.01
N LEU A 160 -11.15 9.26 -6.84
CA LEU A 160 -11.41 8.38 -5.71
C LEU A 160 -10.97 9.01 -4.37
N ALA A 161 -9.79 9.62 -4.32
CA ALA A 161 -9.30 10.30 -3.13
C ALA A 161 -10.27 11.42 -2.68
N ARG A 162 -10.80 12.20 -3.63
CA ARG A 162 -11.78 13.26 -3.34
C ARG A 162 -13.13 12.71 -2.90
N GLU A 163 -13.61 11.67 -3.56
CA GLU A 163 -14.90 11.03 -3.26
C GLU A 163 -14.93 10.45 -1.84
N LEU A 164 -13.85 9.78 -1.44
CA LEU A 164 -13.76 9.13 -0.14
C LEU A 164 -13.21 10.03 0.96
N GLU A 165 -12.73 11.23 0.60
CA GLU A 165 -12.01 12.14 1.52
C GLU A 165 -10.84 11.43 2.23
N VAL A 166 -10.04 10.68 1.45
CA VAL A 166 -8.92 9.88 1.92
C VAL A 166 -7.70 10.16 1.06
N PRO A 167 -6.50 10.35 1.64
CA PRO A 167 -5.27 10.42 0.86
C PRO A 167 -5.00 9.10 0.16
N VAL A 168 -4.54 9.19 -1.09
CA VAL A 168 -4.09 8.05 -1.90
C VAL A 168 -2.60 8.19 -2.17
N LEU A 169 -1.82 7.21 -1.73
CA LEU A 169 -0.39 7.07 -2.04
C LEU A 169 -0.25 6.04 -3.16
N ALA A 170 0.06 6.48 -4.36
CA ALA A 170 0.21 5.63 -5.52
C ALA A 170 1.68 5.49 -5.92
N LEU A 171 2.10 4.26 -6.21
CA LEU A 171 3.46 3.97 -6.65
C LEU A 171 3.54 3.95 -8.17
N SER A 172 4.63 4.49 -8.71
CA SER A 172 4.91 4.50 -10.15
C SER A 172 6.36 4.08 -10.42
N GLN A 173 6.56 3.35 -11.47
CA GLN A 173 7.89 3.05 -12.02
C GLN A 173 8.27 4.03 -13.10
#